data_c6b808bbca6841c2569a052ac596a5e8
#
_entry.id   c6b808bbca6841c2569a052ac596a5e8
#
_cell.length_a   1.000
_cell.length_b   1.000
_cell.length_c   1.000
_cell.angle_alpha   90.00
_cell.angle_beta   90.00
_cell.angle_gamma   90.00
#
_symmetry.space_group_name_H-M   'P 1'
#
loop_
_entity.id
_entity.type
_entity.pdbx_description
1 polymer ?
#
loop_
_entity_poly.entity_id
_entity_poly.type
_entity_poly.pdbx_seq_one_letter_code
_entity_poly.pdbx_strand_id
1 'polypeptide(L)'
;MVSNSLLHHMHDPLDLWRAIRACAAPGAAVLVMDLIRPQSRIEAERIVEKYAGKETKVLRGDFLKSLLDAYRPAEIMEQLVSTNIDSLHIEVVSDRHLIAFGSIG
;
A
#
# COMPACT_ATOMS: atom_id res chain seq x y z
N MET A 1 9.91 8.87 8.11
CA MET A 1 8.53 9.12 7.64
C MET A 1 7.73 7.83 7.65
N VAL A 2 6.53 7.89 8.15
CA VAL A 2 5.65 6.72 8.25
C VAL A 2 4.33 7.07 7.57
N SER A 3 3.82 6.16 6.73
CA SER A 3 2.51 6.25 6.11
C SER A 3 1.80 4.90 6.21
N ASN A 4 0.51 4.91 6.48
CA ASN A 4 -0.28 3.70 6.60
C ASN A 4 -1.60 3.87 5.85
N SER A 5 -1.87 2.93 4.92
CA SER A 5 -3.13 2.84 4.18
C SER A 5 -3.49 4.09 3.37
N LEU A 6 -2.51 4.93 3.04
CA LEU A 6 -2.73 6.15 2.28
C LEU A 6 -2.63 5.94 0.77
N LEU A 7 -1.70 5.09 0.33
CA LEU A 7 -1.33 4.95 -1.08
C LEU A 7 -2.53 4.56 -1.96
N HIS A 8 -3.34 3.61 -1.51
CA HIS A 8 -4.49 3.13 -2.29
C HIS A 8 -5.64 4.14 -2.38
N HIS A 9 -5.63 5.19 -1.55
CA HIS A 9 -6.59 6.30 -1.60
C HIS A 9 -6.12 7.46 -2.47
N MET A 10 -4.85 7.47 -2.89
CA MET A 10 -4.32 8.57 -3.70
C MET A 10 -4.87 8.50 -5.12
N HIS A 11 -5.26 9.65 -5.66
CA HIS A 11 -5.66 9.75 -7.07
C HIS A 11 -4.50 9.37 -8.01
N ASP A 12 -3.30 9.88 -7.70
CA ASP A 12 -2.06 9.49 -8.36
C ASP A 12 -1.09 8.98 -7.29
N PRO A 13 -0.77 7.66 -7.27
CA PRO A 13 0.13 7.11 -6.26
C PRO A 13 1.54 7.69 -6.32
N LEU A 14 1.97 8.18 -7.46
CA LEU A 14 3.28 8.80 -7.62
C LEU A 14 3.41 10.08 -6.79
N ASP A 15 2.31 10.76 -6.49
CA ASP A 15 2.34 11.97 -5.66
C ASP A 15 2.83 11.68 -4.24
N LEU A 16 2.47 10.52 -3.68
CA LEU A 16 2.99 10.12 -2.37
C LEU A 16 4.51 9.93 -2.42
N TRP A 17 5.00 9.19 -3.41
CA TRP A 17 6.44 8.93 -3.55
C TRP A 17 7.22 10.20 -3.83
N ARG A 18 6.70 11.10 -4.65
CA ARG A 18 7.30 12.41 -4.91
C ARG A 18 7.36 13.27 -3.65
N ALA A 19 6.30 13.28 -2.85
CA ALA A 19 6.26 13.99 -1.57
C ALA A 19 7.29 13.44 -0.58
N ILE A 20 7.40 12.14 -0.47
CA ILE A 20 8.39 11.49 0.39
C ILE A 20 9.80 11.88 -0.05
N ARG A 21 10.09 11.82 -1.35
CA ARG A 21 11.41 12.18 -1.87
C ARG A 21 11.74 13.64 -1.65
N ALA A 22 10.76 14.54 -1.81
CA ALA A 22 10.95 15.98 -1.63
C ALA A 22 11.11 16.38 -0.18
N CYS A 23 10.43 15.71 0.75
CA CYS A 23 10.36 16.09 2.16
C CYS A 23 11.33 15.35 3.06
N ALA A 24 11.79 14.16 2.67
CA ALA A 24 12.70 13.36 3.47
C ALA A 24 14.11 13.94 3.44
N ALA A 25 14.70 14.13 4.61
CA ALA A 25 16.11 14.48 4.72
C ALA A 25 17.00 13.34 4.22
N PRO A 26 18.21 13.59 3.68
CA PRO A 26 19.12 12.53 3.29
C PRO A 26 19.35 11.53 4.43
N GLY A 27 19.20 10.25 4.14
CA GLY A 27 19.33 9.18 5.13
C GLY A 27 18.10 8.98 6.02
N ALA A 28 17.01 9.70 5.79
CA ALA A 28 15.78 9.54 6.57
C ALA A 28 15.18 8.13 6.37
N ALA A 29 14.76 7.52 7.48
CA ALA A 29 14.05 6.26 7.43
C ALA A 29 12.63 6.47 6.91
N VAL A 30 12.18 5.57 6.06
CA VAL A 30 10.84 5.58 5.47
C VAL A 30 10.17 4.24 5.71
N LEU A 31 8.91 4.27 6.13
CA LEU A 31 8.06 3.09 6.24
C LEU A 31 6.68 3.45 5.68
N VAL A 32 6.29 2.78 4.61
CA VAL A 32 4.96 2.88 4.03
C VAL A 32 4.29 1.51 4.11
N MET A 33 3.17 1.43 4.81
CA MET A 33 2.36 0.21 4.90
C MET A 33 1.06 0.43 4.13
N ASP A 34 0.65 -0.56 3.36
CA ASP A 34 -0.61 -0.50 2.66
C ASP A 34 -1.18 -1.90 2.41
N LEU A 35 -2.42 -1.95 1.93
CA LEU A 35 -3.07 -3.18 1.53
C LEU A 35 -2.46 -3.69 0.22
N ILE A 36 -2.57 -4.99 0.01
CA ILE A 36 -2.22 -5.65 -1.25
C ILE A 36 -3.51 -5.96 -1.99
N ARG A 37 -3.55 -5.69 -3.31
CA ARG A 37 -4.67 -6.15 -4.12
C ARG A 37 -4.64 -7.67 -4.25
N PRO A 38 -5.71 -8.37 -3.82
CA PRO A 38 -5.79 -9.83 -3.95
C PRO A 38 -5.76 -10.27 -5.41
N GLN A 39 -5.49 -11.56 -5.64
CA GLN A 39 -5.40 -12.10 -6.99
C GLN A 39 -6.73 -12.10 -7.74
N SER A 40 -7.85 -12.11 -7.01
CA SER A 40 -9.19 -12.13 -7.59
C SER A 40 -10.18 -11.47 -6.63
N ARG A 41 -11.37 -11.14 -7.16
CA ARG A 41 -12.47 -10.65 -6.34
C ARG A 41 -12.92 -11.68 -5.30
N ILE A 42 -12.92 -12.95 -5.67
CA ILE A 42 -13.29 -14.04 -4.75
C ILE A 42 -12.32 -14.08 -3.56
N GLU A 43 -11.03 -13.93 -3.81
CA GLU A 43 -10.04 -13.87 -2.74
C GLU A 43 -10.23 -12.63 -1.85
N ALA A 44 -10.54 -11.49 -2.46
CA ALA A 44 -10.84 -10.27 -1.71
C ALA A 44 -12.07 -10.45 -0.81
N GLU A 45 -13.13 -11.06 -1.31
CA GLU A 45 -14.33 -11.34 -0.54
C GLU A 45 -14.05 -12.30 0.63
N ARG A 46 -13.19 -13.28 0.41
CA ARG A 46 -12.75 -14.21 1.46
C ARG A 46 -12.00 -13.48 2.58
N ILE A 47 -11.12 -12.56 2.24
CA ILE A 47 -10.39 -11.74 3.21
C ILE A 47 -11.37 -10.87 4.02
N VAL A 48 -12.33 -10.24 3.37
CA VAL A 48 -13.36 -9.45 4.04
C VAL A 48 -14.15 -10.30 5.04
N GLU A 49 -14.57 -11.50 4.64
CA GLU A 49 -15.30 -12.41 5.52
C GLU A 49 -14.45 -12.84 6.72
N LYS A 50 -13.17 -13.11 6.51
CA LYS A 50 -12.26 -13.55 7.56
C LYS A 50 -12.04 -12.48 8.63
N TYR A 51 -11.86 -11.22 8.22
CA TYR A 51 -11.46 -10.14 9.14
C TYR A 51 -12.58 -9.18 9.52
N ALA A 52 -13.63 -9.11 8.73
CA ALA A 52 -14.73 -8.16 8.92
C ALA A 52 -16.11 -8.82 8.76
N GLY A 53 -16.20 -10.14 8.86
CA GLY A 53 -17.45 -10.87 8.63
C GLY A 53 -18.57 -10.50 9.60
N LYS A 54 -18.22 -10.00 10.80
CA LYS A 54 -19.19 -9.57 11.83
C LYS A 54 -19.48 -8.07 11.77
N GLU A 55 -18.82 -7.34 10.89
CA GLU A 55 -19.03 -5.91 10.75
C GLU A 55 -20.29 -5.59 9.94
N THR A 56 -20.69 -4.32 9.95
CA THR A 56 -21.83 -3.86 9.16
C THR A 56 -21.59 -4.08 7.67
N LYS A 57 -22.68 -4.12 6.92
CA LYS A 57 -22.60 -4.24 5.46
C LYS A 57 -21.82 -3.09 4.83
N VAL A 58 -21.95 -1.88 5.37
CA VAL A 58 -21.21 -0.69 4.89
C VAL A 58 -19.72 -0.86 5.10
N LEU A 59 -19.28 -1.26 6.31
CA LEU A 59 -17.86 -1.45 6.61
C LEU A 59 -17.25 -2.59 5.79
N ARG A 60 -17.97 -3.68 5.59
CA ARG A 60 -17.52 -4.78 4.74
C ARG A 60 -17.35 -4.35 3.29
N GLY A 61 -18.28 -3.55 2.79
CA GLY A 61 -18.21 -3.01 1.43
C GLY A 61 -17.03 -2.06 1.24
N ASP A 62 -16.78 -1.20 2.22
CA ASP A 62 -15.64 -0.28 2.20
C ASP A 62 -14.30 -1.03 2.23
N PHE A 63 -14.19 -2.08 3.03
CA PHE A 63 -13.00 -2.91 3.08
C PHE A 63 -12.77 -3.63 1.74
N LEU A 64 -13.82 -4.20 1.16
CA LEU A 64 -13.72 -4.85 -0.15
C LEU A 64 -13.23 -3.87 -1.21
N LYS A 65 -13.80 -2.68 -1.26
CA LYS A 65 -13.38 -1.63 -2.19
C LYS A 65 -11.91 -1.27 -2.00
N SER A 66 -11.46 -1.11 -0.76
CA SER A 66 -10.06 -0.79 -0.45
C SER A 66 -9.12 -1.89 -0.95
N LEU A 67 -9.47 -3.16 -0.77
CA LEU A 67 -8.67 -4.28 -1.28
C LEU A 67 -8.59 -4.28 -2.81
N LEU A 68 -9.71 -4.01 -3.48
CA LEU A 68 -9.76 -3.99 -4.94
C LEU A 68 -9.03 -2.77 -5.53
N ASP A 69 -8.97 -1.66 -4.79
CA ASP A 69 -8.25 -0.45 -5.17
C ASP A 69 -6.76 -0.49 -4.79
N ALA A 70 -6.34 -1.46 -4.01
CA ALA A 70 -4.96 -1.60 -3.56
C ALA A 70 -4.02 -1.98 -4.71
N TYR A 71 -2.72 -1.85 -4.48
CA TYR A 71 -1.69 -2.16 -5.46
C TYR A 71 -1.02 -3.50 -5.16
N ARG A 72 -0.48 -4.11 -6.19
CA ARG A 72 0.39 -5.29 -6.07
C ARG A 72 1.84 -4.85 -5.88
N PRO A 73 2.70 -5.70 -5.28
CA PRO A 73 4.11 -5.36 -5.09
C PRO A 73 4.81 -4.92 -6.37
N ALA A 74 4.55 -5.59 -7.50
CA ALA A 74 5.14 -5.23 -8.79
C ALA A 74 4.74 -3.83 -9.25
N GLU A 75 3.50 -3.42 -9.00
CA GLU A 75 3.01 -2.09 -9.34
C GLU A 75 3.70 -1.01 -8.48
N ILE A 76 3.92 -1.30 -7.21
CA ILE A 76 4.65 -0.38 -6.32
C ILE A 76 6.11 -0.27 -6.73
N MET A 77 6.75 -1.37 -7.14
CA MET A 77 8.11 -1.32 -7.69
C MET A 77 8.18 -0.40 -8.90
N GLU A 78 7.23 -0.47 -9.82
CA GLU A 78 7.16 0.42 -10.98
C GLU A 78 7.00 1.88 -10.56
N GLN A 79 6.17 2.15 -9.55
CA GLN A 79 6.00 3.50 -9.00
C GLN A 79 7.32 4.05 -8.44
N LEU A 80 8.06 3.24 -7.70
CA LEU A 80 9.35 3.62 -7.13
C LEU A 80 10.37 3.90 -8.22
N VAL A 81 10.45 3.06 -9.24
CA VAL A 81 11.33 3.28 -10.39
C VAL A 81 10.97 4.58 -11.10
N SER A 82 9.70 4.84 -11.34
CA SER A 82 9.23 6.07 -12.01
C SER A 82 9.56 7.34 -11.24
N THR A 83 9.74 7.25 -9.93
CA THR A 83 10.08 8.39 -9.07
C THR A 83 11.55 8.42 -8.66
N ASN A 84 12.37 7.56 -9.24
CA ASN A 84 13.81 7.45 -8.96
C ASN A 84 14.11 7.14 -7.48
N ILE A 85 13.25 6.34 -6.85
CA ILE A 85 13.47 5.84 -5.51
C ILE A 85 13.90 4.37 -5.63
N ASP A 86 15.18 4.09 -5.40
CA ASP A 86 15.76 2.75 -5.55
C ASP A 86 16.23 2.13 -4.24
N SER A 87 16.09 2.86 -3.14
CA SER A 87 16.61 2.46 -1.83
C SER A 87 15.58 1.81 -0.93
N LEU A 88 14.32 1.73 -1.35
CA LEU A 88 13.26 1.09 -0.58
C LEU A 88 13.06 -0.36 -1.00
N HIS A 89 12.82 -1.20 -0.01
CA HIS A 89 12.49 -2.62 -0.18
C HIS A 89 11.00 -2.83 0.03
N ILE A 90 10.42 -3.77 -0.71
CA ILE A 90 9.02 -4.14 -0.56
C ILE A 90 8.95 -5.53 0.03
N GLU A 91 8.16 -5.68 1.09
CA GLU A 91 7.95 -6.96 1.76
C GLU A 91 6.47 -7.18 2.03
N VAL A 92 6.00 -8.38 1.73
CA VAL A 92 4.64 -8.82 2.07
C VAL A 92 4.67 -9.31 3.52
N VAL A 93 3.88 -8.69 4.39
CA VAL A 93 3.93 -8.97 5.84
C VAL A 93 2.69 -9.73 6.33
N SER A 94 1.63 -9.81 5.53
CA SER A 94 0.44 -10.59 5.83
C SER A 94 -0.29 -10.96 4.53
N ASP A 95 -1.42 -11.65 4.65
CA ASP A 95 -2.25 -12.01 3.51
C ASP A 95 -2.94 -10.80 2.85
N ARG A 96 -2.82 -9.61 3.44
CA ARG A 96 -3.46 -8.39 2.94
C ARG A 96 -2.61 -7.12 3.04
N HIS A 97 -1.40 -7.20 3.60
CA HIS A 97 -0.56 -6.02 3.80
C HIS A 97 0.84 -6.21 3.23
N LEU A 98 1.39 -5.11 2.73
CA LEU A 98 2.80 -5.01 2.38
C LEU A 98 3.41 -3.77 3.05
N ILE A 99 4.72 -3.76 3.13
CA ILE A 99 5.49 -2.57 3.53
C ILE A 99 6.53 -2.24 2.46
N ALA A 100 6.75 -0.95 2.27
CA ALA A 100 7.92 -0.43 1.56
C ALA A 100 8.76 0.32 2.58
N PHE A 101 10.01 -0.04 2.74
CA PHE A 101 10.85 0.49 3.81
C PHE A 101 12.30 0.65 3.38
N GLY A 102 13.00 1.53 4.07
CA GLY A 102 14.42 1.79 3.83
C GLY A 102 14.78 3.21 4.20
N SER A 103 15.86 3.69 3.61
CA SER A 103 16.33 5.06 3.79
C SER A 103 16.37 5.79 2.46
N ILE A 104 16.02 7.07 2.47
CA ILE A 104 16.11 7.96 1.31
C ILE A 104 17.44 8.70 1.37
N GLY A 105 18.09 8.80 0.25
CA GLY A 105 19.34 9.55 0.15
C GLY A 105 20.34 8.88 -0.74
#